data_63ce6c86b6dc8d92c9552b448c47813d
#
_entry.id   63ce6c86b6dc8d92c9552b448c47813d
#
_cell.length_a   1.000
_cell.length_b   1.000
_cell.length_c   1.000
_cell.angle_alpha   90.00
_cell.angle_beta   90.00
_cell.angle_gamma   90.00
#
_symmetry.space_group_name_H-M   'P 1'
#
loop_
_entity.id
_entity.type
_entity.pdbx_description
1 polymer ?
#
loop_
_entity_poly.entity_id
_entity_poly.type
_entity_poly.pdbx_seq_one_letter_code
_entity_poly.pdbx_strand_id
1 'polypeptide(L)'
;NYAVIGNADVTRVYAAQDAGATLYAGGLNIGGTAVTSTAAELNILDGVTATATELNLIDGVTATTTEINYLDGVTSNIQTQLDNAGGGGASNVTGLSDALVEDNSVYIGNDPSSTTNSAQYNVAVGTTALDAITTGDKIVAVGYNALGKNTTGSSNTALGMYALNNNTTGNLNTAVGNEALKSNTTGENNTAMGWEALSSNTTGSRNTGSGLYVLRSNTTGEYNTAMGYEAGDVITTGSNNTIIGYQADPSANNASNQIVIGKGATGQGDNYAVIGNADVTRVYAAQD
;
A
#
# COMPACT_ATOMS: atom_id res chain seq x y z
N ASN A 1 -40.79 73.79 -9.63
CA ASN A 1 -41.14 74.35 -8.34
C ASN A 1 -40.44 73.48 -7.26
N TYR A 2 -39.58 74.08 -6.51
CA TYR A 2 -38.94 73.40 -5.35
C TYR A 2 -39.54 73.88 -4.06
N ALA A 3 -40.04 73.00 -3.22
CA ALA A 3 -40.35 73.36 -1.84
C ALA A 3 -39.07 73.08 -1.01
N VAL A 4 -38.51 74.11 -0.43
CA VAL A 4 -37.41 73.98 0.51
C VAL A 4 -38.00 73.92 1.91
N ILE A 5 -37.86 72.80 2.57
CA ILE A 5 -38.28 72.64 3.97
C ILE A 5 -37.03 72.76 4.85
N GLY A 6 -36.85 73.98 5.40
CA GLY A 6 -35.72 74.28 6.26
C GLY A 6 -34.65 75.14 5.61
N ASN A 7 -33.74 75.69 6.40
CA ASN A 7 -32.53 76.45 5.99
C ASN A 7 -31.26 75.75 6.54
N ALA A 8 -30.14 76.39 6.44
CA ALA A 8 -28.85 75.84 6.91
C ALA A 8 -28.81 75.52 8.42
N ASP A 9 -29.74 76.09 9.22
CA ASP A 9 -29.81 75.88 10.67
C ASP A 9 -30.78 74.76 11.09
N VAL A 10 -31.52 74.19 10.12
CA VAL A 10 -32.47 73.14 10.41
C VAL A 10 -31.72 71.80 10.41
N THR A 11 -31.46 71.25 11.59
CA THR A 11 -30.75 69.97 11.76
C THR A 11 -31.68 68.76 11.73
N ARG A 12 -32.99 68.95 11.80
CA ARG A 12 -33.96 67.85 11.76
C ARG A 12 -35.28 68.29 11.15
N VAL A 13 -35.83 67.46 10.27
CA VAL A 13 -37.20 67.60 9.74
C VAL A 13 -38.00 66.39 10.22
N TYR A 14 -39.09 66.66 10.94
CA TYR A 14 -40.04 65.63 11.39
C TYR A 14 -41.24 65.67 10.46
N ALA A 15 -41.57 64.56 9.81
CA ALA A 15 -42.75 64.45 8.96
C ALA A 15 -44.05 64.19 9.78
N ALA A 16 -43.93 63.51 10.95
CA ALA A 16 -44.96 63.37 11.97
C ALA A 16 -44.33 62.86 13.29
N GLN A 17 -45.06 63.03 14.39
CA GLN A 17 -44.66 62.52 15.73
C GLN A 17 -45.20 61.13 16.05
N ASP A 18 -46.05 60.54 15.19
CA ASP A 18 -46.58 59.19 15.28
C ASP A 18 -46.04 58.29 14.24
N ALA A 19 -46.10 56.99 14.48
CA ALA A 19 -45.50 55.94 13.61
C ALA A 19 -46.22 55.78 12.24
N GLY A 20 -47.18 56.62 11.90
CA GLY A 20 -47.97 56.51 10.68
C GLY A 20 -47.58 57.40 9.53
N ALA A 21 -46.54 58.26 9.67
CA ALA A 21 -46.13 59.17 8.60
C ALA A 21 -45.38 58.47 7.48
N THR A 22 -45.85 58.66 6.26
CA THR A 22 -45.20 58.14 5.07
C THR A 22 -44.63 59.27 4.22
N LEU A 23 -43.36 59.27 3.88
CA LEU A 23 -42.73 60.20 2.98
C LEU A 23 -42.90 59.65 1.54
N TYR A 24 -43.68 60.35 0.70
CA TYR A 24 -43.76 60.07 -0.74
C TYR A 24 -42.71 60.94 -1.44
N ALA A 25 -41.59 60.32 -1.84
CA ALA A 25 -40.54 61.01 -2.59
C ALA A 25 -40.34 60.32 -3.94
N GLY A 26 -40.26 61.09 -5.04
CA GLY A 26 -39.92 60.55 -6.36
C GLY A 26 -38.49 60.07 -6.49
N GLY A 27 -37.68 60.32 -5.45
CA GLY A 27 -36.30 59.87 -5.32
C GLY A 27 -35.72 60.35 -4.00
N LEU A 28 -34.84 59.56 -3.37
CA LEU A 28 -34.10 59.89 -2.14
C LEU A 28 -32.66 60.27 -2.53
N ASN A 29 -32.23 61.46 -2.08
CA ASN A 29 -30.86 61.90 -2.23
C ASN A 29 -30.27 62.21 -0.85
N ILE A 30 -29.17 61.59 -0.52
CA ILE A 30 -28.48 61.73 0.77
C ILE A 30 -27.08 62.30 0.51
N GLY A 31 -26.79 63.50 1.05
CA GLY A 31 -25.48 64.14 0.92
C GLY A 31 -25.07 64.43 -0.53
N GLY A 32 -26.04 64.71 -1.42
CA GLY A 32 -25.76 64.95 -2.85
C GLY A 32 -25.74 63.71 -3.73
N THR A 33 -25.86 62.52 -3.15
CA THR A 33 -25.85 61.26 -3.87
C THR A 33 -27.29 60.66 -3.93
N ALA A 34 -27.78 60.35 -5.11
CA ALA A 34 -29.08 59.68 -5.29
C ALA A 34 -29.02 58.24 -4.80
N VAL A 35 -30.00 57.84 -3.98
CA VAL A 35 -30.23 56.44 -3.64
C VAL A 35 -30.99 55.80 -4.79
N THR A 36 -30.31 54.96 -5.56
CA THR A 36 -30.88 54.27 -6.73
C THR A 36 -31.53 52.93 -6.40
N SER A 37 -31.29 52.42 -5.17
CA SER A 37 -31.87 51.16 -4.70
C SER A 37 -33.36 51.27 -4.53
N THR A 38 -34.10 50.26 -4.95
CA THR A 38 -35.54 50.15 -4.74
C THR A 38 -35.86 49.88 -3.24
N ALA A 39 -37.11 50.18 -2.81
CA ALA A 39 -37.53 49.86 -1.46
C ALA A 39 -37.42 48.34 -1.12
N ALA A 40 -37.63 47.49 -2.14
CA ALA A 40 -37.48 46.05 -1.98
C ALA A 40 -36.01 45.67 -1.72
N GLU A 41 -35.06 46.27 -2.43
CA GLU A 41 -33.63 46.03 -2.26
C GLU A 41 -33.12 46.56 -0.91
N LEU A 42 -33.64 47.69 -0.44
CA LEU A 42 -33.30 48.22 0.88
C LEU A 42 -33.87 47.35 2.01
N ASN A 43 -35.10 46.81 1.86
CA ASN A 43 -35.69 45.92 2.84
C ASN A 43 -35.03 44.56 2.95
N ILE A 44 -34.34 44.06 1.90
CA ILE A 44 -33.53 42.84 1.96
C ILE A 44 -32.37 43.00 2.96
N LEU A 45 -31.90 44.22 3.16
CA LEU A 45 -30.80 44.53 4.09
C LEU A 45 -31.27 44.74 5.53
N ASP A 46 -32.61 44.69 5.80
CA ASP A 46 -33.15 44.80 7.14
C ASP A 46 -32.70 43.56 7.97
N GLY A 47 -32.06 43.83 9.10
CA GLY A 47 -31.49 42.80 9.95
C GLY A 47 -30.07 42.33 9.52
N VAL A 48 -29.49 42.82 8.45
CA VAL A 48 -28.09 42.54 8.08
C VAL A 48 -27.18 43.32 9.03
N THR A 49 -26.40 42.60 9.82
CA THR A 49 -25.39 43.15 10.76
C THR A 49 -24.00 43.23 10.15
N ALA A 50 -23.85 42.73 8.94
CA ALA A 50 -22.56 42.76 8.21
C ALA A 50 -22.18 44.21 7.86
N THR A 51 -20.92 44.54 8.00
CA THR A 51 -20.33 45.84 7.57
C THR A 51 -20.27 45.93 6.04
N ALA A 52 -20.18 47.17 5.51
CA ALA A 52 -19.99 47.38 4.08
C ALA A 52 -18.75 46.67 3.52
N THR A 53 -17.69 46.53 4.32
CA THR A 53 -16.48 45.80 3.94
C THR A 53 -16.76 44.30 3.81
N GLU A 54 -17.51 43.72 4.73
CA GLU A 54 -17.90 42.29 4.70
C GLU A 54 -18.86 42.01 3.54
N LEU A 55 -19.81 42.89 3.24
CA LEU A 55 -20.70 42.77 2.11
C LEU A 55 -19.95 42.86 0.75
N ASN A 56 -18.92 43.72 0.66
CA ASN A 56 -18.09 43.84 -0.54
C ASN A 56 -17.21 42.61 -0.78
N LEU A 57 -16.91 41.79 0.25
CA LEU A 57 -16.17 40.53 0.09
C LEU A 57 -16.99 39.46 -0.65
N ILE A 58 -18.32 39.58 -0.68
CA ILE A 58 -19.19 38.65 -1.41
C ILE A 58 -19.66 39.22 -2.76
N ASP A 59 -19.20 40.42 -3.15
CA ASP A 59 -19.47 40.99 -4.47
C ASP A 59 -18.86 40.09 -5.56
N GLY A 60 -19.68 39.68 -6.53
CA GLY A 60 -19.30 38.74 -7.57
C GLY A 60 -19.37 37.24 -7.20
N VAL A 61 -19.78 36.91 -5.97
CA VAL A 61 -20.04 35.50 -5.60
C VAL A 61 -21.32 35.03 -6.28
N THR A 62 -21.19 34.02 -7.13
CA THR A 62 -22.32 33.40 -7.85
C THR A 62 -22.87 32.14 -7.16
N ALA A 63 -22.28 31.76 -6.01
CA ALA A 63 -22.70 30.60 -5.26
C ALA A 63 -24.10 30.79 -4.68
N THR A 64 -24.92 29.74 -4.74
CA THR A 64 -26.26 29.70 -4.13
C THR A 64 -26.17 29.64 -2.60
N THR A 65 -27.25 30.00 -1.91
CA THR A 65 -27.34 29.86 -0.44
C THR A 65 -27.07 28.43 0.02
N THR A 66 -27.49 27.44 -0.76
CA THR A 66 -27.25 26.02 -0.45
C THR A 66 -25.74 25.69 -0.53
N GLU A 67 -25.07 26.18 -1.56
CA GLU A 67 -23.62 25.97 -1.73
C GLU A 67 -22.81 26.68 -0.63
N ILE A 68 -23.23 27.88 -0.23
CA ILE A 68 -22.61 28.60 0.90
C ILE A 68 -22.82 27.86 2.23
N ASN A 69 -23.99 27.25 2.44
CA ASN A 69 -24.27 26.50 3.66
C ASN A 69 -23.45 25.19 3.79
N TYR A 70 -22.91 24.65 2.68
CA TYR A 70 -21.93 23.55 2.77
C TYR A 70 -20.59 23.97 3.40
N LEU A 71 -20.34 25.26 3.55
CA LEU A 71 -19.16 25.81 4.21
C LEU A 71 -19.37 26.03 5.70
N ASP A 72 -20.57 25.73 6.22
CA ASP A 72 -20.84 25.79 7.66
C ASP A 72 -19.94 24.80 8.42
N GLY A 73 -19.24 25.28 9.43
CA GLY A 73 -18.25 24.51 10.17
C GLY A 73 -16.82 24.51 9.57
N VAL A 74 -16.60 25.18 8.45
CA VAL A 74 -15.24 25.39 7.94
C VAL A 74 -14.51 26.40 8.81
N THR A 75 -13.52 25.95 9.58
CA THR A 75 -12.80 26.75 10.57
C THR A 75 -11.46 27.31 10.09
N SER A 76 -11.03 26.91 8.88
CA SER A 76 -9.78 27.36 8.26
C SER A 76 -9.95 27.53 6.75
N ASN A 77 -8.91 28.03 6.06
CA ASN A 77 -8.92 28.16 4.61
C ASN A 77 -9.26 26.81 3.95
N ILE A 78 -10.29 26.79 3.09
CA ILE A 78 -10.77 25.58 2.38
C ILE A 78 -9.63 24.92 1.60
N GLN A 79 -8.76 25.72 0.97
CA GLN A 79 -7.60 25.18 0.26
C GLN A 79 -6.69 24.43 1.22
N THR A 80 -6.43 24.97 2.41
CA THR A 80 -5.64 24.26 3.43
C THR A 80 -6.35 22.98 3.92
N GLN A 81 -7.67 23.02 4.08
CA GLN A 81 -8.45 21.83 4.44
C GLN A 81 -8.46 20.81 3.29
N LEU A 82 -8.57 21.27 2.06
CA LEU A 82 -8.51 20.42 0.87
C LEU A 82 -7.09 19.87 0.65
N ASP A 83 -6.06 20.65 0.90
CA ASP A 83 -4.67 20.20 0.86
C ASP A 83 -4.40 19.17 1.98
N ASN A 84 -4.98 19.38 3.17
CA ASN A 84 -4.92 18.42 4.28
C ASN A 84 -5.84 17.22 4.08
N ALA A 85 -7.01 17.39 3.43
CA ALA A 85 -7.91 16.30 3.02
C ALA A 85 -7.40 15.63 1.74
N GLY A 86 -6.70 16.36 0.89
CA GLY A 86 -6.00 15.86 -0.28
C GLY A 86 -4.64 15.26 0.08
N GLY A 87 -4.10 15.57 1.26
CA GLY A 87 -3.12 14.75 1.97
C GLY A 87 -3.70 13.41 2.42
N GLY A 88 -5.06 13.28 2.46
CA GLY A 88 -5.80 12.03 2.62
C GLY A 88 -6.38 11.46 1.31
N GLY A 89 -6.37 12.19 0.22
CA GLY A 89 -6.66 11.70 -1.14
C GLY A 89 -5.35 11.58 -1.88
N ALA A 90 -4.72 10.44 -1.75
CA ALA A 90 -3.38 10.09 -2.19
C ALA A 90 -2.96 10.70 -3.54
N SER A 91 -2.40 11.90 -3.55
CA SER A 91 -1.48 12.32 -4.61
C SER A 91 -0.11 11.63 -4.46
N ASN A 92 0.12 10.96 -3.32
CA ASN A 92 1.27 10.12 -3.05
C ASN A 92 0.93 9.05 -2.00
N VAL A 93 1.71 8.01 -1.93
CA VAL A 93 1.53 6.84 -1.03
C VAL A 93 1.58 7.23 0.46
N THR A 94 2.29 8.30 0.80
CA THR A 94 2.46 8.79 2.19
C THR A 94 1.16 9.30 2.82
N GLY A 95 0.15 9.65 2.00
CA GLY A 95 -1.16 10.11 2.49
C GLY A 95 -2.13 8.99 2.87
N LEU A 96 -1.76 7.73 2.69
CA LEU A 96 -2.55 6.59 3.15
C LEU A 96 -2.27 6.35 4.63
N SER A 97 -3.29 6.13 5.44
CA SER A 97 -3.16 5.89 6.88
C SER A 97 -2.43 4.58 7.23
N ASP A 98 -2.34 3.67 6.26
CA ASP A 98 -1.72 2.36 6.35
C ASP A 98 -0.53 2.21 5.37
N ALA A 99 0.10 3.33 5.01
CA ALA A 99 1.28 3.34 4.16
C ALA A 99 2.40 4.20 4.75
N LEU A 100 3.61 3.71 4.66
CA LEU A 100 4.84 4.39 5.06
C LEU A 100 5.78 4.50 3.86
N VAL A 101 6.38 5.68 3.68
CA VAL A 101 7.48 5.89 2.73
C VAL A 101 8.63 6.52 3.49
N GLU A 102 9.69 5.78 3.71
CA GLU A 102 10.90 6.23 4.39
C GLU A 102 12.14 5.51 3.85
N ASP A 103 13.31 6.10 3.99
CA ASP A 103 14.61 5.49 3.66
C ASP A 103 14.64 4.75 2.32
N ASN A 104 14.07 5.37 1.25
CA ASN A 104 13.91 4.77 -0.08
C ASN A 104 13.07 3.48 -0.11
N SER A 105 12.22 3.27 0.88
CA SER A 105 11.34 2.11 1.01
C SER A 105 9.88 2.51 0.93
N VAL A 106 9.02 1.57 0.51
CA VAL A 106 7.56 1.74 0.44
C VAL A 106 6.88 0.57 1.14
N TYR A 107 6.01 0.88 2.10
CA TYR A 107 5.19 -0.08 2.84
C TYR A 107 3.72 0.28 2.65
N ILE A 108 2.88 -0.65 2.19
CA ILE A 108 1.44 -0.45 1.95
C ILE A 108 0.66 -1.56 2.65
N GLY A 109 -0.29 -1.18 3.49
CA GLY A 109 -1.08 -2.13 4.30
C GLY A 109 -0.33 -2.61 5.55
N ASN A 110 0.78 -1.98 5.87
CA ASN A 110 1.56 -2.16 7.07
C ASN A 110 2.42 -0.92 7.33
N ASP A 111 2.54 -0.53 8.58
CA ASP A 111 3.42 0.56 9.03
C ASP A 111 4.44 0.02 10.04
N PRO A 112 5.63 -0.41 9.58
CA PRO A 112 6.67 -0.92 10.46
C PRO A 112 7.50 0.18 11.15
N SER A 113 7.06 1.45 11.14
CA SER A 113 7.83 2.61 11.64
C SER A 113 8.31 2.47 13.09
N SER A 114 7.67 1.60 13.87
CA SER A 114 8.12 1.30 15.24
C SER A 114 9.29 0.30 15.30
N THR A 115 9.59 -0.38 14.20
CA THR A 115 10.63 -1.43 14.11
C THR A 115 11.77 -1.07 13.16
N THR A 116 11.51 -0.28 12.11
CA THR A 116 12.54 0.19 11.18
C THR A 116 13.62 0.99 11.91
N ASN A 117 14.87 0.71 11.62
CA ASN A 117 16.02 1.41 12.20
C ASN A 117 16.93 2.03 11.15
N SER A 118 17.20 1.34 10.06
CA SER A 118 17.98 1.83 8.92
C SER A 118 17.71 1.00 7.66
N ALA A 119 16.58 0.30 7.62
CA ALA A 119 16.19 -0.55 6.50
C ALA A 119 15.91 0.30 5.24
N GLN A 120 16.54 -0.05 4.10
CA GLN A 120 16.47 0.74 2.87
C GLN A 120 16.12 -0.10 1.65
N TYR A 121 15.54 0.56 0.64
CA TYR A 121 15.21 -0.05 -0.66
C TYR A 121 14.24 -1.22 -0.56
N ASN A 122 13.28 -1.14 0.34
CA ASN A 122 12.28 -2.18 0.57
C ASN A 122 10.94 -1.83 -0.08
N VAL A 123 10.26 -2.83 -0.59
CA VAL A 123 8.88 -2.73 -1.07
C VAL A 123 8.05 -3.77 -0.35
N ALA A 124 7.09 -3.33 0.44
CA ALA A 124 6.12 -4.20 1.11
C ALA A 124 4.69 -3.82 0.73
N VAL A 125 3.91 -4.81 0.33
CA VAL A 125 2.49 -4.63 0.02
C VAL A 125 1.68 -5.77 0.65
N GLY A 126 0.86 -5.44 1.62
CA GLY A 126 -0.02 -6.40 2.29
C GLY A 126 0.03 -6.27 3.81
N THR A 127 -1.06 -6.66 4.46
CA THR A 127 -1.15 -6.64 5.92
C THR A 127 -0.03 -7.51 6.53
N THR A 128 0.71 -6.93 7.45
CA THR A 128 1.87 -7.56 8.13
C THR A 128 3.01 -8.03 7.20
N ALA A 129 3.08 -7.52 5.97
CA ALA A 129 4.26 -7.71 5.13
C ALA A 129 5.44 -6.90 5.71
N LEU A 130 6.60 -7.53 5.95
CA LEU A 130 7.79 -6.92 6.59
C LEU A 130 7.53 -6.25 7.96
N ASP A 131 6.58 -6.74 8.73
CA ASP A 131 6.16 -6.13 10.00
C ASP A 131 7.29 -6.02 11.05
N ALA A 132 8.20 -6.98 11.08
CA ALA A 132 9.31 -7.04 12.05
C ALA A 132 10.63 -6.46 11.53
N ILE A 133 10.65 -5.78 10.40
CA ILE A 133 11.89 -5.30 9.77
C ILE A 133 12.65 -4.31 10.68
N THR A 134 13.96 -4.46 10.79
CA THR A 134 14.82 -3.54 11.53
C THR A 134 15.90 -2.92 10.65
N THR A 135 16.75 -3.73 10.05
CA THR A 135 17.92 -3.27 9.24
C THR A 135 18.06 -3.99 7.91
N GLY A 136 17.13 -4.92 7.55
CA GLY A 136 17.19 -5.63 6.29
C GLY A 136 16.92 -4.73 5.08
N ASP A 137 17.71 -4.87 4.04
CA ASP A 137 17.67 -4.03 2.82
C ASP A 137 17.29 -4.80 1.56
N LYS A 138 16.84 -4.07 0.53
CA LYS A 138 16.63 -4.61 -0.83
C LYS A 138 15.64 -5.77 -0.87
N ILE A 139 14.53 -5.61 -0.17
CA ILE A 139 13.51 -6.65 -0.01
C ILE A 139 12.27 -6.31 -0.85
N VAL A 140 11.68 -7.33 -1.45
CA VAL A 140 10.34 -7.26 -2.03
C VAL A 140 9.45 -8.25 -1.29
N ALA A 141 8.42 -7.75 -0.60
CA ALA A 141 7.44 -8.55 0.14
C ALA A 141 6.02 -8.19 -0.29
N VAL A 142 5.36 -9.07 -1.02
CA VAL A 142 4.00 -8.84 -1.49
C VAL A 142 3.10 -10.00 -1.08
N GLY A 143 2.13 -9.71 -0.23
CA GLY A 143 1.20 -10.69 0.29
C GLY A 143 1.02 -10.60 1.81
N TYR A 144 -0.08 -11.15 2.32
CA TYR A 144 -0.33 -11.23 3.75
C TYR A 144 0.79 -12.00 4.45
N ASN A 145 1.41 -11.40 5.48
CA ASN A 145 2.53 -11.98 6.24
C ASN A 145 3.76 -12.38 5.38
N ALA A 146 3.93 -11.83 4.18
CA ALA A 146 5.16 -12.05 3.41
C ALA A 146 6.35 -11.45 4.17
N LEU A 147 7.39 -12.26 4.48
CA LEU A 147 8.54 -11.86 5.31
C LEU A 147 8.15 -11.21 6.66
N GLY A 148 7.00 -11.57 7.23
CA GLY A 148 6.46 -10.91 8.41
C GLY A 148 7.36 -10.92 9.65
N LYS A 149 8.31 -11.87 9.75
CA LYS A 149 9.27 -11.96 10.86
C LYS A 149 10.72 -11.60 10.48
N ASN A 150 10.92 -11.06 9.28
CA ASN A 150 12.26 -10.69 8.85
C ASN A 150 12.77 -9.48 9.65
N THR A 151 13.93 -9.63 10.28
CA THR A 151 14.56 -8.54 11.05
C THR A 151 15.73 -7.91 10.29
N THR A 152 16.73 -8.71 9.96
CA THR A 152 17.99 -8.24 9.36
C THR A 152 18.32 -8.89 8.02
N GLY A 153 17.54 -9.93 7.62
CA GLY A 153 17.74 -10.61 6.34
C GLY A 153 17.54 -9.64 5.17
N SER A 154 18.48 -9.64 4.22
CA SER A 154 18.53 -8.71 3.10
C SER A 154 18.45 -9.40 1.74
N SER A 155 18.09 -8.65 0.69
CA SER A 155 18.02 -9.15 -0.68
C SER A 155 17.06 -10.34 -0.86
N ASN A 156 15.97 -10.35 -0.12
CA ASN A 156 14.93 -11.37 -0.21
C ASN A 156 13.77 -10.92 -1.09
N THR A 157 13.19 -11.83 -1.85
CA THR A 157 11.97 -11.62 -2.61
C THR A 157 10.91 -12.63 -2.17
N ALA A 158 9.80 -12.13 -1.64
CA ALA A 158 8.66 -12.92 -1.23
C ALA A 158 7.39 -12.43 -1.93
N LEU A 159 6.80 -13.27 -2.74
CA LEU A 159 5.55 -12.99 -3.46
C LEU A 159 4.54 -14.11 -3.19
N GLY A 160 3.59 -13.84 -2.32
CA GLY A 160 2.56 -14.79 -1.90
C GLY A 160 2.26 -14.70 -0.42
N MET A 161 1.07 -15.16 -0.03
CA MET A 161 0.66 -15.24 1.37
C MET A 161 1.61 -16.17 2.13
N TYR A 162 2.16 -15.72 3.27
CA TYR A 162 3.15 -16.43 4.08
C TYR A 162 4.46 -16.82 3.39
N ALA A 163 4.77 -16.26 2.20
CA ALA A 163 6.08 -16.49 1.59
C ALA A 163 7.20 -15.95 2.50
N LEU A 164 8.22 -16.79 2.82
CA LEU A 164 9.33 -16.49 3.74
C LEU A 164 8.89 -15.94 5.12
N ASN A 165 7.71 -16.28 5.58
CA ASN A 165 7.11 -15.68 6.77
C ASN A 165 8.03 -15.73 8.01
N ASN A 166 8.68 -16.87 8.28
CA ASN A 166 9.51 -17.09 9.44
C ASN A 166 10.98 -16.69 9.26
N ASN A 167 11.35 -16.15 8.09
CA ASN A 167 12.72 -15.70 7.86
C ASN A 167 13.07 -14.61 8.88
N THR A 168 14.20 -14.75 9.55
CA THR A 168 14.69 -13.74 10.49
C THR A 168 15.92 -13.03 9.97
N THR A 169 16.93 -13.79 9.58
CA THR A 169 18.25 -13.28 9.15
C THR A 169 18.73 -13.83 7.81
N GLY A 170 18.01 -14.82 7.23
CA GLY A 170 18.39 -15.43 5.94
C GLY A 170 18.39 -14.40 4.81
N ASN A 171 19.40 -14.48 3.95
CA ASN A 171 19.63 -13.54 2.86
C ASN A 171 19.47 -14.21 1.49
N LEU A 172 19.25 -13.39 0.44
CA LEU A 172 19.30 -13.85 -0.96
C LEU A 172 18.31 -14.97 -1.27
N ASN A 173 17.15 -15.00 -0.61
CA ASN A 173 16.12 -15.98 -0.89
C ASN A 173 15.06 -15.42 -1.83
N THR A 174 14.57 -16.24 -2.74
CA THR A 174 13.44 -15.94 -3.61
C THR A 174 12.31 -16.95 -3.35
N ALA A 175 11.16 -16.48 -2.92
CA ALA A 175 9.97 -17.28 -2.66
C ALA A 175 8.78 -16.71 -3.44
N VAL A 176 8.26 -17.47 -4.39
CA VAL A 176 7.10 -17.10 -5.19
C VAL A 176 6.04 -18.20 -5.07
N GLY A 177 4.96 -17.90 -4.37
CA GLY A 177 3.88 -18.85 -4.10
C GLY A 177 3.40 -18.77 -2.66
N ASN A 178 2.16 -19.23 -2.44
CA ASN A 178 1.62 -19.34 -1.08
C ASN A 178 2.49 -20.32 -0.28
N GLU A 179 2.93 -19.89 0.93
CA GLU A 179 3.75 -20.66 1.86
C GLU A 179 5.12 -21.13 1.30
N ALA A 180 5.60 -20.58 0.18
CA ALA A 180 6.94 -20.86 -0.30
C ALA A 180 7.98 -20.41 0.73
N LEU A 181 8.93 -21.30 1.11
CA LEU A 181 9.95 -21.07 2.15
C LEU A 181 9.38 -20.57 3.50
N LYS A 182 8.15 -20.91 3.82
CA LYS A 182 7.45 -20.38 5.00
C LYS A 182 8.23 -20.56 6.30
N SER A 183 8.87 -21.69 6.50
CA SER A 183 9.58 -22.05 7.76
C SER A 183 11.05 -21.60 7.76
N ASN A 184 11.55 -21.03 6.68
CA ASN A 184 12.95 -20.61 6.62
C ASN A 184 13.24 -19.61 7.74
N THR A 185 14.34 -19.81 8.47
CA THR A 185 14.76 -18.91 9.54
C THR A 185 16.06 -18.19 9.18
N THR A 186 17.08 -18.94 8.87
CA THR A 186 18.43 -18.46 8.59
C THR A 186 19.01 -18.98 7.27
N GLY A 187 18.30 -19.89 6.58
CA GLY A 187 18.74 -20.43 5.28
C GLY A 187 18.92 -19.34 4.26
N GLU A 188 19.94 -19.45 3.41
CA GLU A 188 20.33 -18.44 2.44
C GLU A 188 20.39 -18.98 1.02
N ASN A 189 20.28 -18.09 0.03
CA ASN A 189 20.42 -18.42 -1.38
C ASN A 189 19.45 -19.51 -1.88
N ASN A 190 18.25 -19.56 -1.32
CA ASN A 190 17.23 -20.50 -1.77
C ASN A 190 16.31 -19.86 -2.81
N THR A 191 15.88 -20.64 -3.79
CA THR A 191 14.87 -20.26 -4.76
C THR A 191 13.71 -21.25 -4.69
N ALA A 192 12.53 -20.79 -4.33
CA ALA A 192 11.30 -21.58 -4.24
C ALA A 192 10.19 -20.94 -5.07
N MET A 193 9.73 -21.66 -6.08
CA MET A 193 8.64 -21.20 -6.96
C MET A 193 7.54 -22.26 -7.00
N GLY A 194 6.40 -21.96 -6.38
CA GLY A 194 5.24 -22.84 -6.30
C GLY A 194 4.60 -22.82 -4.92
N TRP A 195 3.36 -23.30 -4.84
CA TRP A 195 2.67 -23.45 -3.56
C TRP A 195 3.41 -24.47 -2.67
N GLU A 196 3.70 -24.05 -1.42
CA GLU A 196 4.47 -24.82 -0.44
C GLU A 196 5.84 -25.35 -0.94
N ALA A 197 6.42 -24.73 -1.97
CA ALA A 197 7.77 -25.05 -2.39
C ALA A 197 8.76 -24.77 -1.24
N LEU A 198 9.57 -25.78 -0.83
CA LEU A 198 10.53 -25.67 0.29
C LEU A 198 9.91 -25.19 1.61
N SER A 199 8.61 -25.45 1.85
CA SER A 199 7.88 -24.85 2.96
C SER A 199 8.39 -25.24 4.34
N SER A 200 9.02 -26.40 4.50
CA SER A 200 9.61 -26.87 5.77
C SER A 200 11.09 -26.48 5.96
N ASN A 201 11.73 -25.84 4.95
CA ASN A 201 13.12 -25.45 5.05
C ASN A 201 13.35 -24.53 6.25
N THR A 202 14.30 -24.84 7.10
CA THR A 202 14.64 -24.01 8.28
C THR A 202 15.98 -23.30 8.11
N THR A 203 17.03 -24.06 7.88
CA THR A 203 18.41 -23.56 7.78
C THR A 203 19.11 -24.01 6.49
N GLY A 204 18.48 -24.92 5.73
CA GLY A 204 19.02 -25.38 4.45
C GLY A 204 19.26 -24.22 3.49
N SER A 205 20.39 -24.27 2.78
CA SER A 205 20.85 -23.19 1.90
C SER A 205 21.15 -23.68 0.49
N ARG A 206 21.10 -22.76 -0.49
CA ARG A 206 21.44 -23.04 -1.89
C ARG A 206 20.55 -24.11 -2.53
N ASN A 207 19.29 -24.17 -2.13
CA ASN A 207 18.31 -25.06 -2.73
C ASN A 207 17.50 -24.32 -3.81
N THR A 208 17.20 -25.00 -4.90
CA THR A 208 16.32 -24.49 -5.96
C THR A 208 15.16 -25.45 -6.14
N GLY A 209 13.95 -25.00 -5.90
CA GLY A 209 12.72 -25.74 -6.07
C GLY A 209 11.73 -25.01 -6.98
N SER A 210 11.27 -25.67 -8.05
CA SER A 210 10.23 -25.14 -8.94
C SER A 210 9.13 -26.15 -9.18
N GLY A 211 7.96 -25.91 -8.61
CA GLY A 211 6.79 -26.81 -8.68
C GLY A 211 5.97 -26.75 -7.40
N LEU A 212 4.74 -27.24 -7.49
CA LEU A 212 3.85 -27.45 -6.35
C LEU A 212 4.44 -28.54 -5.43
N TYR A 213 4.60 -28.26 -4.14
CA TYR A 213 5.15 -29.15 -3.10
C TYR A 213 6.58 -29.65 -3.35
N VAL A 214 7.33 -28.99 -4.25
CA VAL A 214 8.72 -29.36 -4.53
C VAL A 214 9.57 -29.17 -3.27
N LEU A 215 10.44 -30.15 -2.94
CA LEU A 215 11.32 -30.15 -1.76
C LEU A 215 10.58 -29.78 -0.47
N ARG A 216 9.29 -30.08 -0.36
CA ARG A 216 8.43 -29.59 0.73
C ARG A 216 8.93 -29.97 2.11
N SER A 217 9.46 -31.18 2.26
CA SER A 217 9.94 -31.71 3.54
C SER A 217 11.38 -31.32 3.90
N ASN A 218 12.10 -30.63 2.99
CA ASN A 218 13.48 -30.25 3.25
C ASN A 218 13.56 -29.36 4.50
N THR A 219 14.43 -29.70 5.42
CA THR A 219 14.66 -28.91 6.66
C THR A 219 16.04 -28.25 6.70
N THR A 220 17.08 -29.04 6.54
CA THR A 220 18.48 -28.62 6.64
C THR A 220 19.33 -29.02 5.43
N GLY A 221 18.75 -29.77 4.47
CA GLY A 221 19.44 -30.17 3.25
C GLY A 221 19.88 -28.98 2.42
N GLU A 222 21.04 -29.07 1.81
CA GLU A 222 21.66 -28.00 1.04
C GLU A 222 21.97 -28.43 -0.40
N TYR A 223 22.12 -27.44 -1.29
CA TYR A 223 22.52 -27.66 -2.70
C TYR A 223 21.60 -28.60 -3.47
N ASN A 224 20.33 -28.72 -3.13
CA ASN A 224 19.36 -29.50 -3.87
C ASN A 224 18.73 -28.68 -5.00
N THR A 225 18.59 -29.26 -6.18
CA THR A 225 17.85 -28.70 -7.30
C THR A 225 16.71 -29.65 -7.64
N ALA A 226 15.48 -29.20 -7.55
CA ALA A 226 14.30 -29.98 -7.87
C ALA A 226 13.31 -29.21 -8.74
N MET A 227 12.73 -29.90 -9.73
CA MET A 227 11.74 -29.33 -10.63
C MET A 227 10.63 -30.35 -10.95
N GLY A 228 9.41 -29.96 -10.66
CA GLY A 228 8.21 -30.75 -10.91
C GLY A 228 7.27 -30.79 -9.70
N TYR A 229 6.04 -31.26 -9.92
CA TYR A 229 5.08 -31.52 -8.85
C TYR A 229 5.65 -32.60 -7.90
N GLU A 230 5.72 -32.29 -6.60
CA GLU A 230 6.25 -33.19 -5.57
C GLU A 230 7.66 -33.75 -5.88
N ALA A 231 8.48 -33.03 -6.67
CA ALA A 231 9.84 -33.48 -6.93
C ALA A 231 10.71 -33.32 -5.67
N GLY A 232 11.33 -34.39 -5.21
CA GLY A 232 12.21 -34.43 -4.04
C GLY A 232 11.49 -34.14 -2.71
N ASP A 233 10.18 -34.31 -2.64
CA ASP A 233 9.38 -33.94 -1.47
C ASP A 233 9.70 -34.81 -0.23
N VAL A 234 10.34 -35.96 -0.40
CA VAL A 234 10.80 -36.84 0.67
C VAL A 234 12.10 -36.37 1.33
N ILE A 235 12.88 -35.47 0.68
CA ILE A 235 14.15 -34.98 1.23
C ILE A 235 13.89 -34.20 2.53
N THR A 236 14.65 -34.52 3.58
CA THR A 236 14.66 -33.77 4.84
C THR A 236 16.03 -33.13 5.12
N THR A 237 17.09 -33.92 5.07
CA THR A 237 18.48 -33.51 5.37
C THR A 237 19.45 -33.82 4.22
N GLY A 238 18.96 -34.51 3.18
CA GLY A 238 19.75 -34.86 2.00
C GLY A 238 20.27 -33.64 1.26
N SER A 239 21.43 -33.76 0.61
CA SER A 239 22.11 -32.64 -0.03
C SER A 239 22.71 -33.00 -1.38
N ASN A 240 22.97 -31.98 -2.20
CA ASN A 240 23.59 -32.12 -3.52
C ASN A 240 22.80 -32.98 -4.52
N ASN A 241 21.47 -33.03 -4.41
CA ASN A 241 20.64 -33.83 -5.29
C ASN A 241 20.06 -32.97 -6.44
N THR A 242 19.94 -33.62 -7.62
CA THR A 242 19.23 -33.05 -8.78
C THR A 242 18.02 -33.93 -9.11
N ILE A 243 16.83 -33.42 -8.90
CA ILE A 243 15.57 -34.17 -8.98
C ILE A 243 14.63 -33.48 -9.96
N ILE A 244 14.35 -34.09 -11.10
CA ILE A 244 13.53 -33.48 -12.15
C ILE A 244 12.44 -34.45 -12.62
N GLY A 245 11.20 -34.08 -12.43
CA GLY A 245 10.04 -34.84 -12.91
C GLY A 245 8.87 -34.81 -11.93
N TYR A 246 7.68 -35.13 -12.41
CA TYR A 246 6.49 -35.36 -11.60
C TYR A 246 6.76 -36.50 -10.61
N GLN A 247 6.68 -36.26 -9.30
CA GLN A 247 6.93 -37.23 -8.25
C GLN A 247 8.25 -38.01 -8.43
N ALA A 248 9.29 -37.33 -8.84
CA ALA A 248 10.62 -37.88 -8.88
C ALA A 248 11.27 -37.73 -7.50
N ASP A 249 11.83 -38.82 -6.93
CA ASP A 249 12.38 -38.80 -5.58
C ASP A 249 13.75 -39.48 -5.48
N PRO A 250 14.59 -39.03 -4.56
CA PRO A 250 15.81 -39.75 -4.23
C PRO A 250 15.51 -41.06 -3.47
N SER A 251 16.53 -41.86 -3.22
CA SER A 251 16.41 -43.17 -2.56
C SER A 251 15.99 -43.09 -1.08
N ALA A 252 16.22 -41.95 -0.44
CA ALA A 252 15.95 -41.74 0.98
C ALA A 252 15.87 -40.23 1.31
N ASN A 253 15.36 -39.90 2.48
CA ASN A 253 15.21 -38.52 2.95
C ASN A 253 16.54 -37.81 3.27
N ASN A 254 17.60 -38.55 3.49
CA ASN A 254 18.96 -38.07 3.72
C ASN A 254 19.90 -38.33 2.54
N ALA A 255 19.37 -38.70 1.38
CA ALA A 255 20.12 -39.01 0.18
C ALA A 255 21.06 -37.88 -0.24
N SER A 256 22.24 -38.27 -0.74
CA SER A 256 23.28 -37.31 -1.13
C SER A 256 23.81 -37.58 -2.54
N ASN A 257 24.04 -36.50 -3.29
CA ASN A 257 24.66 -36.56 -4.62
C ASN A 257 23.93 -37.51 -5.60
N GLN A 258 22.60 -37.44 -5.63
CA GLN A 258 21.80 -38.22 -6.57
C GLN A 258 21.30 -37.35 -7.72
N ILE A 259 21.27 -37.90 -8.92
CA ILE A 259 20.59 -37.35 -10.09
C ILE A 259 19.41 -38.26 -10.40
N VAL A 260 18.17 -37.73 -10.28
CA VAL A 260 16.96 -38.48 -10.55
C VAL A 260 16.09 -37.69 -11.54
N ILE A 261 15.93 -38.22 -12.74
CA ILE A 261 15.22 -37.54 -13.82
C ILE A 261 14.15 -38.46 -14.41
N GLY A 262 12.92 -38.01 -14.40
CA GLY A 262 11.78 -38.71 -15.02
C GLY A 262 10.56 -38.75 -14.12
N LYS A 263 9.36 -38.90 -14.72
CA LYS A 263 8.11 -39.06 -13.99
C LYS A 263 8.17 -40.30 -13.09
N GLY A 264 7.98 -40.14 -11.79
CA GLY A 264 7.98 -41.22 -10.81
C GLY A 264 9.31 -42.01 -10.74
N ALA A 265 10.41 -41.39 -11.21
CA ALA A 265 11.72 -41.99 -11.06
C ALA A 265 12.14 -41.99 -9.60
N THR A 266 12.79 -43.05 -9.14
CA THR A 266 13.29 -43.15 -7.77
C THR A 266 14.78 -43.46 -7.76
N GLY A 267 15.54 -42.67 -6.97
CA GLY A 267 16.98 -42.87 -6.77
C GLY A 267 17.32 -44.25 -6.22
N GLN A 268 18.49 -44.73 -6.47
CA GLN A 268 18.94 -46.08 -6.10
C GLN A 268 20.04 -46.06 -5.01
N GLY A 269 20.50 -44.90 -4.60
CA GLY A 269 21.54 -44.74 -3.59
C GLY A 269 22.41 -43.51 -3.86
N ASP A 270 23.23 -43.13 -2.91
CA ASP A 270 24.13 -42.00 -3.02
C ASP A 270 25.14 -42.16 -4.16
N ASN A 271 25.43 -41.07 -4.84
CA ASN A 271 26.32 -41.01 -6.00
C ASN A 271 25.81 -41.77 -7.25
N TYR A 272 24.52 -42.01 -7.35
CA TYR A 272 23.89 -42.64 -8.52
C TYR A 272 23.14 -41.61 -9.37
N ALA A 273 23.11 -41.85 -10.67
CA ALA A 273 22.24 -41.20 -11.60
C ALA A 273 21.17 -42.18 -12.11
N VAL A 274 19.90 -41.82 -11.96
CA VAL A 274 18.75 -42.56 -12.46
C VAL A 274 17.98 -41.69 -13.46
N ILE A 275 17.83 -42.18 -14.69
CA ILE A 275 17.08 -41.52 -15.75
C ILE A 275 15.92 -42.41 -16.16
N GLY A 276 14.71 -41.97 -15.81
CA GLY A 276 13.47 -42.72 -16.07
C GLY A 276 13.05 -43.64 -14.95
N ASN A 277 11.82 -44.16 -15.08
CA ASN A 277 11.23 -45.16 -14.23
C ASN A 277 11.22 -46.53 -14.96
N ALA A 278 10.51 -47.53 -14.45
CA ALA A 278 10.41 -48.85 -15.03
C ALA A 278 9.81 -48.88 -16.46
N ASP A 279 9.12 -47.82 -16.86
CA ASP A 279 8.49 -47.70 -18.19
C ASP A 279 9.49 -47.19 -19.27
N VAL A 280 10.63 -46.65 -18.84
CA VAL A 280 11.66 -46.21 -19.78
C VAL A 280 12.48 -47.35 -20.28
N THR A 281 12.26 -47.75 -21.50
CA THR A 281 12.90 -48.91 -22.11
C THR A 281 14.27 -48.62 -22.77
N ARG A 282 14.60 -47.37 -23.01
CA ARG A 282 15.88 -46.95 -23.67
C ARG A 282 16.36 -45.57 -23.21
N VAL A 283 17.60 -45.51 -22.88
CA VAL A 283 18.37 -44.26 -22.74
C VAL A 283 19.50 -44.29 -23.74
N TYR A 284 19.55 -43.30 -24.62
CA TYR A 284 20.64 -43.19 -25.61
C TYR A 284 21.76 -42.33 -25.02
N ALA A 285 22.91 -42.88 -24.79
CA ALA A 285 24.13 -42.13 -24.56
C ALA A 285 24.85 -41.96 -25.90
N ALA A 286 25.38 -40.80 -26.21
CA ALA A 286 26.21 -40.59 -27.37
C ALA A 286 27.44 -41.49 -27.25
N GLN A 287 27.71 -42.29 -28.26
CA GLN A 287 29.01 -42.98 -28.43
C GLN A 287 29.83 -42.08 -29.35
N ASP A 288 31.01 -41.66 -28.89
CA ASP A 288 32.01 -41.00 -29.73
C ASP A 288 32.64 -42.01 -30.70
#